data_9ab4c68cb24cbcbdb0c541199d4705b1
#
_entry.id   9ab4c68cb24cbcbdb0c541199d4705b1
#
_cell.length_a   1.000
_cell.length_b   1.000
_cell.length_c   1.000
_cell.angle_alpha   90.00
_cell.angle_beta   90.00
_cell.angle_gamma   90.00
#
_symmetry.space_group_name_H-M   'P 1'
#
loop_
_entity.id
_entity.type
_entity.pdbx_description
1 polymer ?
#
loop_
_entity_poly.entity_id
_entity_poly.type
_entity_poly.pdbx_seq_one_letter_code
_entity_poly.pdbx_strand_id
1 'polypeptide(L)'
;MKTNKKELTVFALCAYAIPFLMMPLLYICLQNGRDTSIFANAQMFYPAAGVMLAFLLARRQGTPKRFYILHIAATALMLAMSVLSAFLPQEGWLNIANFVIIIASVLGWIFLLTEKKTKREDYGLCLHGKLLTALVICVYFLAVKTAMVFLSMAMQGGDSWAEYLAYWRTSAPWVMAVVLVPNFFLSFLPFFGEEYGWRYYLTPALQGRFGARRGALAVGVLWGLWHLPLNLFFYSPDTSLQSIAAQLVVCVTLGVFFTFAYEKCGKNIWLPVVLHYLNNSMVLVWTGTADISNQIISWTDVAISAIMYGVVFLPFLAA
;
A
#
# COMPACT_ATOMS: atom_id res chain seq x y z
N MET A 1 7.12 7.42 -20.24
CA MET A 1 8.35 6.59 -20.06
C MET A 1 8.24 5.37 -20.98
N LYS A 2 9.20 5.11 -21.86
CA LYS A 2 9.20 3.85 -22.64
C LYS A 2 9.71 2.73 -21.75
N THR A 3 8.87 1.76 -21.45
CA THR A 3 9.22 0.58 -20.66
C THR A 3 9.87 -0.46 -21.54
N ASN A 4 11.03 -0.93 -21.16
CA ASN A 4 11.76 -1.99 -21.86
C ASN A 4 11.30 -3.35 -21.31
N LYS A 5 11.24 -4.40 -22.17
CA LYS A 5 10.86 -5.76 -21.76
C LYS A 5 11.72 -6.28 -20.58
N LYS A 6 13.03 -6.04 -20.61
CA LYS A 6 13.93 -6.46 -19.52
C LYS A 6 13.60 -5.79 -18.20
N GLU A 7 13.31 -4.49 -18.21
CA GLU A 7 12.90 -3.75 -16.99
C GLU A 7 11.58 -4.28 -16.43
N LEU A 8 10.60 -4.54 -17.32
CA LEU A 8 9.32 -5.11 -16.91
C LEU A 8 9.50 -6.52 -16.32
N THR A 9 10.40 -7.33 -16.86
CA THR A 9 10.72 -8.66 -16.30
C THR A 9 11.33 -8.55 -14.91
N VAL A 10 12.32 -7.66 -14.70
CA VAL A 10 12.92 -7.44 -13.38
C VAL A 10 11.88 -6.95 -12.38
N PHE A 11 11.05 -5.98 -12.77
CA PHE A 11 9.94 -5.51 -11.96
C PHE A 11 8.99 -6.67 -11.56
N ALA A 12 8.54 -7.46 -12.53
CA ALA A 12 7.62 -8.57 -12.28
C ALA A 12 8.23 -9.64 -11.39
N LEU A 13 9.50 -9.97 -11.55
CA LEU A 13 10.19 -10.91 -10.68
C LEU A 13 10.26 -10.40 -9.23
N CYS A 14 10.61 -9.14 -9.01
CA CYS A 14 10.65 -8.60 -7.66
C CYS A 14 9.24 -8.41 -7.07
N ALA A 15 8.32 -7.83 -7.83
CA ALA A 15 6.99 -7.50 -7.32
C ALA A 15 6.11 -8.74 -7.09
N TYR A 16 6.20 -9.75 -7.95
CA TYR A 16 5.32 -10.92 -7.89
C TYR A 16 6.02 -12.20 -7.49
N ALA A 17 7.19 -12.54 -8.06
CA ALA A 17 7.79 -13.83 -7.75
C ALA A 17 8.19 -13.93 -6.27
N ILE A 18 8.71 -12.86 -5.65
CA ILE A 18 9.12 -12.89 -4.25
C ILE A 18 7.92 -13.20 -3.33
N PRO A 19 6.79 -12.46 -3.33
CA PRO A 19 5.64 -12.77 -2.48
C PRO A 19 5.14 -14.20 -2.65
N PHE A 20 5.06 -14.69 -3.88
CA PHE A 20 4.57 -16.04 -4.16
C PHE A 20 5.56 -17.11 -3.70
N LEU A 21 6.87 -16.87 -3.81
CA LEU A 21 7.91 -17.76 -3.26
C LEU A 21 7.93 -17.76 -1.73
N MET A 22 7.41 -16.74 -1.06
CA MET A 22 7.28 -16.69 0.39
C MET A 22 6.07 -17.48 0.92
N MET A 23 5.12 -17.90 0.07
CA MET A 23 3.92 -18.63 0.50
C MET A 23 4.20 -19.86 1.37
N PRO A 24 5.19 -20.74 1.07
CA PRO A 24 5.49 -21.85 1.95
C PRO A 24 5.92 -21.44 3.37
N LEU A 25 6.66 -20.33 3.50
CA LEU A 25 7.06 -19.80 4.82
C LEU A 25 5.88 -19.18 5.56
N LEU A 26 5.02 -18.43 4.87
CA LEU A 26 3.77 -17.93 5.43
C LEU A 26 2.89 -19.08 5.95
N TYR A 27 2.75 -20.14 5.17
CA TYR A 27 2.01 -21.34 5.59
C TYR A 27 2.63 -21.98 6.84
N ILE A 28 3.96 -22.14 6.90
CA ILE A 28 4.67 -22.68 8.07
C ILE A 28 4.42 -21.79 9.30
N CYS A 29 4.48 -20.45 9.14
CA CYS A 29 4.20 -19.54 10.23
C CYS A 29 2.77 -19.68 10.74
N LEU A 30 1.79 -19.69 9.84
CA LEU A 30 0.37 -19.86 10.18
C LEU A 30 0.13 -21.17 10.94
N GLN A 31 0.64 -22.30 10.44
CA GLN A 31 0.47 -23.61 11.08
C GLN A 31 1.11 -23.71 12.48
N ASN A 32 2.11 -22.87 12.76
CA ASN A 32 2.81 -22.83 14.05
C ASN A 32 2.34 -21.66 14.94
N GLY A 33 1.27 -20.95 14.58
CA GLY A 33 0.75 -19.80 15.34
C GLY A 33 1.73 -18.63 15.45
N ARG A 34 2.62 -18.46 14.46
CA ARG A 34 3.63 -17.38 14.44
C ARG A 34 3.06 -16.14 13.77
N ASP A 35 3.53 -14.97 14.22
CA ASP A 35 3.15 -13.69 13.62
C ASP A 35 3.64 -13.59 12.16
N THR A 36 2.70 -13.36 11.25
CA THR A 36 2.95 -13.19 9.81
C THR A 36 2.97 -11.73 9.36
N SER A 37 2.79 -10.78 10.27
CA SER A 37 2.72 -9.32 9.96
C SER A 37 3.99 -8.79 9.30
N ILE A 38 5.16 -9.36 9.62
CA ILE A 38 6.42 -8.97 8.99
C ILE A 38 6.43 -9.24 7.48
N PHE A 39 5.78 -10.30 7.01
CA PHE A 39 5.66 -10.61 5.59
C PHE A 39 4.81 -9.56 4.87
N ALA A 40 3.72 -9.11 5.49
CA ALA A 40 2.87 -8.05 4.95
C ALA A 40 3.66 -6.74 4.81
N ASN A 41 4.40 -6.35 5.84
CA ASN A 41 5.25 -5.16 5.81
C ASN A 41 6.37 -5.27 4.77
N ALA A 42 7.04 -6.43 4.67
CA ALA A 42 8.10 -6.65 3.69
C ALA A 42 7.58 -6.60 2.25
N GLN A 43 6.39 -7.15 2.02
CA GLN A 43 5.77 -7.18 0.69
C GLN A 43 5.62 -5.79 0.10
N MET A 44 5.26 -4.78 0.88
CA MET A 44 5.07 -3.41 0.43
C MET A 44 6.33 -2.78 -0.20
N PHE A 45 7.52 -3.29 0.08
CA PHE A 45 8.78 -2.78 -0.49
C PHE A 45 9.09 -3.32 -1.89
N TYR A 46 8.59 -4.50 -2.25
CA TYR A 46 9.02 -5.23 -3.44
C TYR A 46 8.72 -4.51 -4.76
N PRO A 47 7.57 -3.83 -4.96
CA PRO A 47 7.29 -3.18 -6.24
C PRO A 47 8.29 -2.07 -6.57
N ALA A 48 8.59 -1.16 -5.64
CA ALA A 48 9.60 -0.13 -5.89
C ALA A 48 11.01 -0.69 -6.02
N ALA A 49 11.37 -1.70 -5.21
CA ALA A 49 12.66 -2.37 -5.33
C ALA A 49 12.85 -2.96 -6.74
N GLY A 50 11.80 -3.55 -7.32
CA GLY A 50 11.81 -4.05 -8.68
C GLY A 50 12.04 -2.96 -9.72
N VAL A 51 11.38 -1.81 -9.58
CA VAL A 51 11.59 -0.64 -10.46
C VAL A 51 13.03 -0.12 -10.34
N MET A 52 13.49 0.09 -9.11
CA MET A 52 14.80 0.66 -8.83
C MET A 52 15.93 -0.24 -9.32
N LEU A 53 15.81 -1.56 -9.06
CA LEU A 53 16.75 -2.55 -9.55
C LEU A 53 16.77 -2.60 -11.07
N ALA A 54 15.59 -2.58 -11.73
CA ALA A 54 15.49 -2.54 -13.18
C ALA A 54 16.22 -1.32 -13.78
N PHE A 55 16.05 -0.13 -13.17
CA PHE A 55 16.69 1.09 -13.64
C PHE A 55 18.21 1.08 -13.43
N LEU A 56 18.69 0.55 -12.29
CA LEU A 56 20.12 0.40 -12.01
C LEU A 56 20.78 -0.60 -12.98
N LEU A 57 20.16 -1.74 -13.23
CA LEU A 57 20.64 -2.75 -14.16
C LEU A 57 20.65 -2.24 -15.61
N ALA A 58 19.64 -1.44 -15.99
CA ALA A 58 19.59 -0.77 -17.29
C ALA A 58 20.56 0.41 -17.39
N ARG A 59 21.30 0.73 -16.33
CA ARG A 59 22.25 1.84 -16.25
C ARG A 59 21.62 3.17 -16.68
N ARG A 60 20.37 3.43 -16.30
CA ARG A 60 19.69 4.69 -16.62
C ARG A 60 20.47 5.87 -16.04
N GLN A 61 20.70 6.88 -16.88
CA GLN A 61 21.43 8.08 -16.45
C GLN A 61 20.59 8.90 -15.46
N GLY A 62 21.28 9.61 -14.58
CA GLY A 62 20.61 10.50 -13.61
C GLY A 62 19.85 9.79 -12.49
N THR A 63 19.94 8.46 -12.35
CA THR A 63 19.24 7.74 -11.26
C THR A 63 19.64 8.29 -9.87
N PRO A 64 18.69 8.46 -8.94
CA PRO A 64 18.95 8.86 -7.55
C PRO A 64 19.50 7.67 -6.76
N LYS A 65 20.75 7.28 -7.05
CA LYS A 65 21.35 6.01 -6.60
C LYS A 65 21.33 5.84 -5.09
N ARG A 66 21.56 6.90 -4.29
CA ARG A 66 21.58 6.79 -2.82
C ARG A 66 20.22 6.32 -2.29
N PHE A 67 19.15 6.93 -2.75
CA PHE A 67 17.79 6.56 -2.37
C PHE A 67 17.42 5.16 -2.87
N TYR A 68 17.80 4.81 -4.11
CA TYR A 68 17.52 3.49 -4.68
C TYR A 68 18.25 2.37 -3.93
N ILE A 69 19.53 2.55 -3.64
CA ILE A 69 20.32 1.56 -2.91
C ILE A 69 19.78 1.40 -1.48
N LEU A 70 19.40 2.50 -0.80
CA LEU A 70 18.78 2.45 0.51
C LEU A 70 17.49 1.61 0.47
N HIS A 71 16.58 1.89 -0.48
CA HIS A 71 15.32 1.16 -0.58
C HIS A 71 15.53 -0.33 -0.87
N ILE A 72 16.44 -0.66 -1.80
CA ILE A 72 16.78 -2.06 -2.12
C ILE A 72 17.40 -2.75 -0.90
N ALA A 73 18.30 -2.10 -0.16
CA ALA A 73 18.90 -2.64 1.05
C ALA A 73 17.86 -2.87 2.15
N ALA A 74 16.96 -1.90 2.37
CA ALA A 74 15.83 -2.08 3.29
C ALA A 74 14.93 -3.25 2.87
N THR A 75 14.64 -3.37 1.58
CA THR A 75 13.87 -4.50 1.03
C THR A 75 14.55 -5.84 1.31
N ALA A 76 15.85 -5.95 1.04
CA ALA A 76 16.62 -7.16 1.31
C ALA A 76 16.64 -7.52 2.80
N LEU A 77 16.77 -6.52 3.67
CA LEU A 77 16.72 -6.71 5.11
C LEU A 77 15.34 -7.17 5.58
N MET A 78 14.26 -6.54 5.11
CA MET A 78 12.88 -6.95 5.41
C MET A 78 12.59 -8.38 4.93
N LEU A 79 13.06 -8.75 3.73
CA LEU A 79 12.95 -10.10 3.22
C LEU A 79 13.73 -11.11 4.08
N ALA A 80 14.97 -10.79 4.46
CA ALA A 80 15.77 -11.66 5.33
C ALA A 80 15.11 -11.85 6.70
N MET A 81 14.56 -10.79 7.30
CA MET A 81 13.83 -10.88 8.57
C MET A 81 12.56 -11.71 8.43
N SER A 82 11.83 -11.61 7.31
CA SER A 82 10.65 -12.46 7.05
C SER A 82 11.05 -13.94 6.97
N VAL A 83 12.16 -14.27 6.31
CA VAL A 83 12.69 -15.65 6.28
C VAL A 83 13.11 -16.11 7.67
N LEU A 84 13.86 -15.28 8.40
CA LEU A 84 14.33 -15.64 9.74
C LEU A 84 13.18 -15.83 10.73
N SER A 85 12.12 -15.03 10.65
CA SER A 85 10.94 -15.15 11.53
C SER A 85 10.24 -16.49 11.40
N ALA A 86 10.33 -17.12 10.22
CA ALA A 86 9.77 -18.45 9.99
C ALA A 86 10.57 -19.59 10.66
N PHE A 87 11.84 -19.36 10.99
CA PHE A 87 12.71 -20.41 11.57
C PHE A 87 13.10 -20.11 13.02
N LEU A 88 13.20 -18.82 13.37
CA LEU A 88 13.59 -18.35 14.70
C LEU A 88 12.39 -17.69 15.38
N PRO A 89 11.56 -18.44 16.13
CA PRO A 89 10.43 -17.88 16.85
C PRO A 89 10.93 -16.99 17.99
N GLN A 90 11.08 -15.70 17.71
CA GLN A 90 11.35 -14.68 18.72
C GLN A 90 10.17 -13.73 18.75
N GLU A 91 9.72 -13.42 19.94
CA GLU A 91 8.81 -12.31 20.12
C GLU A 91 9.54 -11.01 19.73
N GLY A 92 8.91 -10.19 18.85
CA GLY A 92 9.46 -8.89 18.52
C GLY A 92 9.99 -8.69 17.11
N TRP A 93 9.89 -9.67 16.21
CA TRP A 93 10.27 -9.45 14.79
C TRP A 93 9.55 -8.26 14.15
N LEU A 94 8.28 -8.07 14.46
CA LEU A 94 7.50 -6.91 13.99
C LEU A 94 8.07 -5.59 14.51
N ASN A 95 8.51 -5.54 15.77
CA ASN A 95 9.13 -4.35 16.35
C ASN A 95 10.46 -4.03 15.66
N ILE A 96 11.30 -5.05 15.41
CA ILE A 96 12.55 -4.87 14.67
C ILE A 96 12.28 -4.36 13.25
N ALA A 97 11.29 -4.93 12.57
CA ALA A 97 10.87 -4.47 11.24
C ALA A 97 10.41 -3.00 11.27
N ASN A 98 9.64 -2.60 12.27
CA ASN A 98 9.20 -1.21 12.42
C ASN A 98 10.40 -0.26 12.64
N PHE A 99 11.41 -0.65 13.43
CA PHE A 99 12.65 0.13 13.55
C PHE A 99 13.39 0.26 12.22
N VAL A 100 13.47 -0.81 11.43
CA VAL A 100 14.06 -0.76 10.09
C VAL A 100 13.28 0.20 9.19
N ILE A 101 11.95 0.16 9.21
CA ILE A 101 11.07 1.07 8.45
C ILE A 101 11.35 2.53 8.86
N ILE A 102 11.41 2.81 10.16
CA ILE A 102 11.65 4.17 10.68
C ILE A 102 13.03 4.67 10.23
N ILE A 103 14.08 3.90 10.47
CA ILE A 103 15.44 4.29 10.08
C ILE A 103 15.55 4.50 8.57
N ALA A 104 15.01 3.56 7.78
CA ALA A 104 15.04 3.65 6.33
C ALA A 104 14.19 4.83 5.81
N SER A 105 13.06 5.15 6.45
CA SER A 105 12.25 6.31 6.09
C SER A 105 12.96 7.63 6.39
N VAL A 106 13.57 7.77 7.57
CA VAL A 106 14.35 8.96 7.92
C VAL A 106 15.53 9.16 6.98
N LEU A 107 16.32 8.13 6.72
CA LEU A 107 17.40 8.17 5.73
C LEU A 107 16.89 8.44 4.32
N GLY A 108 15.72 7.89 3.98
CA GLY A 108 15.04 8.13 2.72
C GLY A 108 14.73 9.60 2.50
N TRP A 109 14.17 10.30 3.50
CA TRP A 109 13.96 11.75 3.46
C TRP A 109 15.27 12.51 3.30
N ILE A 110 16.32 12.15 4.07
CA ILE A 110 17.63 12.81 3.97
C ILE A 110 18.18 12.67 2.54
N PHE A 111 18.12 11.48 1.95
CA PHE A 111 18.62 11.27 0.60
C PHE A 111 17.76 11.95 -0.47
N LEU A 112 16.45 12.01 -0.31
CA LEU A 112 15.56 12.74 -1.21
C LEU A 112 15.80 14.25 -1.13
N LEU A 113 15.89 14.81 0.08
CA LEU A 113 16.06 16.26 0.26
C LEU A 113 17.46 16.74 -0.19
N THR A 114 18.48 15.89 -0.06
CA THR A 114 19.85 16.21 -0.47
C THR A 114 20.21 15.80 -1.91
N GLU A 115 19.29 15.15 -2.65
CA GLU A 115 19.49 14.79 -4.05
C GLU A 115 19.25 16.00 -4.96
N LYS A 116 19.94 16.04 -6.11
CA LYS A 116 19.77 17.10 -7.12
C LYS A 116 18.31 17.15 -7.60
N LYS A 117 17.76 18.35 -7.67
CA LYS A 117 16.36 18.58 -8.10
C LYS A 117 16.07 17.94 -9.47
N THR A 118 16.96 18.09 -10.44
CA THR A 118 16.81 17.48 -11.78
C THR A 118 16.64 15.97 -11.72
N LYS A 119 17.42 15.26 -10.91
CA LYS A 119 17.26 13.80 -10.75
C LYS A 119 15.93 13.43 -10.11
N ARG A 120 15.47 14.22 -9.13
CA ARG A 120 14.16 13.99 -8.51
C ARG A 120 13.02 14.20 -9.51
N GLU A 121 13.13 15.21 -10.37
CA GLU A 121 12.16 15.50 -11.43
C GLU A 121 12.12 14.38 -12.47
N ASP A 122 13.29 13.94 -12.96
CA ASP A 122 13.41 12.88 -13.97
C ASP A 122 12.84 11.54 -13.51
N TYR A 123 12.87 11.27 -12.22
CA TYR A 123 12.42 10.02 -11.61
C TYR A 123 11.13 10.14 -10.76
N GLY A 124 10.37 11.22 -10.96
CA GLY A 124 9.06 11.42 -10.36
C GLY A 124 9.07 11.54 -8.83
N LEU A 125 10.20 11.96 -8.24
CA LEU A 125 10.39 12.06 -6.78
C LEU A 125 10.17 13.49 -6.24
N CYS A 126 9.91 14.45 -7.10
CA CYS A 126 9.60 15.83 -6.70
C CYS A 126 8.16 15.96 -6.22
N LEU A 127 8.00 16.74 -5.17
CA LEU A 127 6.69 17.26 -4.82
C LEU A 127 6.32 18.36 -5.83
N HIS A 128 5.26 18.16 -6.58
CA HIS A 128 4.78 19.10 -7.59
C HIS A 128 3.25 18.98 -7.76
N GLY A 129 2.68 19.85 -8.59
CA GLY A 129 1.24 19.89 -8.84
C GLY A 129 0.51 20.89 -7.96
N LYS A 130 -0.83 20.92 -8.08
CA LYS A 130 -1.69 21.88 -7.42
C LYS A 130 -1.98 21.41 -5.98
N LEU A 131 -1.36 22.06 -5.00
CA LEU A 131 -1.54 21.71 -3.57
C LEU A 131 -3.02 21.70 -3.16
N LEU A 132 -3.79 22.71 -3.57
CA LEU A 132 -5.22 22.76 -3.24
C LEU A 132 -5.98 21.54 -3.79
N THR A 133 -5.67 21.13 -5.03
CA THR A 133 -6.28 19.93 -5.62
C THR A 133 -5.91 18.68 -4.82
N ALA A 134 -4.66 18.53 -4.40
CA ALA A 134 -4.21 17.43 -3.58
C ALA A 134 -4.94 17.40 -2.22
N LEU A 135 -5.08 18.57 -1.57
CA LEU A 135 -5.81 18.69 -0.30
C LEU A 135 -7.28 18.30 -0.46
N VAL A 136 -7.95 18.80 -1.51
CA VAL A 136 -9.35 18.44 -1.79
C VAL A 136 -9.52 16.96 -2.00
N ILE A 137 -8.60 16.30 -2.74
CA ILE A 137 -8.62 14.86 -2.96
C ILE A 137 -8.42 14.10 -1.64
N CYS A 138 -7.48 14.53 -0.79
CA CYS A 138 -7.26 13.92 0.53
C CYS A 138 -8.49 14.07 1.45
N VAL A 139 -9.07 15.27 1.51
CA VAL A 139 -10.27 15.53 2.32
C VAL A 139 -11.45 14.70 1.82
N TYR A 140 -11.69 14.65 0.50
CA TYR A 140 -12.70 13.80 -0.10
C TYR A 140 -12.50 12.34 0.31
N PHE A 141 -11.27 11.83 0.14
CA PHE A 141 -10.93 10.45 0.47
C PHE A 141 -11.20 10.12 1.94
N LEU A 142 -10.73 10.97 2.85
CA LEU A 142 -10.95 10.80 4.29
C LEU A 142 -12.44 10.84 4.65
N ALA A 143 -13.17 11.83 4.13
CA ALA A 143 -14.60 11.98 4.40
C ALA A 143 -15.38 10.74 3.96
N VAL A 144 -15.13 10.28 2.74
CA VAL A 144 -15.83 9.11 2.18
C VAL A 144 -15.46 7.83 2.92
N LYS A 145 -14.18 7.58 3.18
CA LYS A 145 -13.74 6.39 3.91
C LYS A 145 -14.31 6.38 5.35
N THR A 146 -14.31 7.53 6.02
CA THR A 146 -14.94 7.68 7.34
C THR A 146 -16.45 7.38 7.27
N ALA A 147 -17.15 7.94 6.29
CA ALA A 147 -18.58 7.67 6.10
C ALA A 147 -18.85 6.18 5.83
N MET A 148 -18.01 5.51 5.02
CA MET A 148 -18.14 4.07 4.75
C MET A 148 -17.97 3.25 6.02
N VAL A 149 -16.98 3.56 6.88
CA VAL A 149 -16.78 2.85 8.16
C VAL A 149 -17.95 3.08 9.10
N PHE A 150 -18.41 4.34 9.27
CA PHE A 150 -19.58 4.64 10.09
C PHE A 150 -20.84 3.92 9.60
N LEU A 151 -21.07 3.90 8.28
CA LEU A 151 -22.20 3.17 7.70
C LEU A 151 -22.09 1.66 7.95
N SER A 152 -20.90 1.07 7.77
CA SER A 152 -20.67 -0.35 8.06
C SER A 152 -20.94 -0.69 9.51
N MET A 153 -20.50 0.13 10.48
CA MET A 153 -20.75 -0.08 11.90
C MET A 153 -22.23 0.12 12.24
N ALA A 154 -22.89 1.12 11.65
CA ALA A 154 -24.32 1.34 11.83
C ALA A 154 -25.18 0.18 11.30
N MET A 155 -24.77 -0.48 10.22
CA MET A 155 -25.45 -1.65 9.67
C MET A 155 -25.34 -2.88 10.57
N GLN A 156 -24.31 -2.97 11.42
CA GLN A 156 -24.22 -4.03 12.43
C GLN A 156 -25.23 -3.82 13.57
N GLY A 157 -25.57 -2.56 13.89
CA GLY A 157 -26.60 -2.19 14.87
C GLY A 157 -26.27 -2.59 16.30
N GLY A 158 -27.29 -2.52 17.16
CA GLY A 158 -27.22 -3.01 18.53
C GLY A 158 -26.08 -2.44 19.37
N ASP A 159 -25.52 -3.31 20.22
CA ASP A 159 -24.46 -2.94 21.16
C ASP A 159 -23.17 -2.52 20.44
N SER A 160 -22.82 -3.16 19.32
CA SER A 160 -21.62 -2.81 18.51
C SER A 160 -21.66 -1.36 18.04
N TRP A 161 -22.82 -0.88 17.61
CA TRP A 161 -22.98 0.52 17.21
C TRP A 161 -22.87 1.49 18.40
N ALA A 162 -23.47 1.13 19.55
CA ALA A 162 -23.40 1.96 20.76
C ALA A 162 -21.95 2.05 21.28
N GLU A 163 -21.21 0.96 21.32
CA GLU A 163 -19.79 0.91 21.70
C GLU A 163 -18.93 1.73 20.75
N TYR A 164 -19.18 1.61 19.46
CA TYR A 164 -18.48 2.41 18.44
C TYR A 164 -18.69 3.91 18.62
N LEU A 165 -19.92 4.34 18.88
CA LEU A 165 -20.21 5.74 19.21
C LEU A 165 -19.57 6.19 20.53
N ALA A 166 -19.51 5.32 21.53
CA ALA A 166 -18.84 5.60 22.80
C ALA A 166 -17.33 5.78 22.60
N TYR A 167 -16.68 4.96 21.74
CA TYR A 167 -15.28 5.12 21.36
C TYR A 167 -15.01 6.52 20.78
N TRP A 168 -15.85 7.01 19.87
CA TRP A 168 -15.68 8.33 19.24
C TRP A 168 -15.90 9.53 20.19
N ARG A 169 -16.50 9.29 21.37
CA ARG A 169 -16.64 10.30 22.44
C ARG A 169 -15.39 10.41 23.32
N THR A 170 -14.48 9.45 23.23
CA THR A 170 -13.20 9.50 23.95
C THR A 170 -12.18 10.40 23.24
N SER A 171 -11.05 10.67 23.88
CA SER A 171 -9.93 11.37 23.27
C SER A 171 -9.10 10.47 22.32
N ALA A 172 -9.24 9.14 22.40
CA ALA A 172 -8.37 8.19 21.72
C ALA A 172 -8.33 8.37 20.18
N PRO A 173 -9.45 8.39 19.42
CA PRO A 173 -9.41 8.55 17.99
C PRO A 173 -8.76 9.88 17.56
N TRP A 174 -9.00 10.94 18.32
CA TRP A 174 -8.46 12.28 18.02
C TRP A 174 -6.95 12.36 18.23
N VAL A 175 -6.47 11.79 19.34
CA VAL A 175 -5.02 11.69 19.62
C VAL A 175 -4.33 10.86 18.53
N MET A 176 -4.91 9.70 18.17
CA MET A 176 -4.38 8.85 17.10
C MET A 176 -4.33 9.58 15.76
N ALA A 177 -5.38 10.32 15.40
CA ALA A 177 -5.40 11.11 14.17
C ALA A 177 -4.27 12.16 14.11
N VAL A 178 -3.98 12.82 15.23
CA VAL A 178 -2.86 13.77 15.32
C VAL A 178 -1.51 13.06 15.21
N VAL A 179 -1.35 11.91 15.85
CA VAL A 179 -0.11 11.11 15.81
C VAL A 179 0.19 10.57 14.41
N LEU A 180 -0.82 10.32 13.60
CA LEU A 180 -0.61 9.87 12.22
C LEU A 180 0.18 10.88 11.37
N VAL A 181 0.07 12.17 11.64
CA VAL A 181 0.78 13.20 10.86
C VAL A 181 2.31 13.05 10.95
N PRO A 182 2.94 13.08 12.13
CA PRO A 182 4.38 12.82 12.24
C PRO A 182 4.76 11.39 11.86
N ASN A 183 3.89 10.41 12.13
CA ASN A 183 4.14 9.01 11.80
C ASN A 183 4.30 8.79 10.29
N PHE A 184 3.62 9.54 9.44
CA PHE A 184 3.83 9.47 7.98
C PHE A 184 5.30 9.66 7.61
N PHE A 185 5.97 10.64 8.21
CA PHE A 185 7.38 10.91 7.92
C PHE A 185 8.33 9.81 8.42
N LEU A 186 7.92 9.09 9.45
CA LEU A 186 8.68 7.98 10.03
C LEU A 186 8.41 6.63 9.35
N SER A 187 7.32 6.52 8.57
CA SER A 187 6.89 5.23 8.02
C SER A 187 6.39 5.29 6.57
N PHE A 188 6.77 6.31 5.78
CA PHE A 188 6.28 6.47 4.41
C PHE A 188 6.83 5.43 3.44
N LEU A 189 7.98 4.83 3.73
CA LEU A 189 8.74 4.06 2.76
C LEU A 189 8.02 2.81 2.24
N PRO A 190 7.26 2.02 3.03
CA PRO A 190 6.43 0.93 2.53
C PRO A 190 5.36 1.41 1.53
N PHE A 191 4.64 2.47 1.85
CA PHE A 191 3.59 3.04 0.98
C PHE A 191 4.18 3.61 -0.31
N PHE A 192 5.33 4.27 -0.22
CA PHE A 192 6.11 4.66 -1.37
C PHE A 192 6.55 3.43 -2.19
N GLY A 193 6.91 2.35 -1.52
CA GLY A 193 7.29 1.08 -2.11
C GLY A 193 6.24 0.54 -3.06
N GLU A 194 4.99 0.54 -2.65
CA GLU A 194 3.89 0.12 -3.51
C GLU A 194 3.59 1.15 -4.60
N GLU A 195 3.38 2.40 -4.24
CA GLU A 195 2.90 3.41 -5.18
C GLU A 195 3.92 3.73 -6.29
N TYR A 196 5.22 3.69 -5.99
CA TYR A 196 6.25 3.86 -6.99
C TYR A 196 6.26 2.72 -8.02
N GLY A 197 5.98 1.49 -7.58
CA GLY A 197 5.78 0.35 -8.46
C GLY A 197 4.50 0.45 -9.29
N TRP A 198 3.38 0.69 -8.62
CA TRP A 198 2.07 0.65 -9.27
C TRP A 198 1.79 1.92 -10.11
N ARG A 199 1.95 3.12 -9.54
CA ARG A 199 1.53 4.38 -10.19
C ARG A 199 2.62 5.00 -11.03
N TYR A 200 3.85 5.06 -10.53
CA TYR A 200 4.93 5.66 -11.31
C TYR A 200 5.37 4.77 -12.48
N TYR A 201 5.46 3.45 -12.26
CA TYR A 201 6.03 2.52 -13.25
C TYR A 201 4.98 1.75 -14.07
N LEU A 202 4.11 0.98 -13.41
CA LEU A 202 3.21 0.04 -14.09
C LEU A 202 2.03 0.76 -14.77
N THR A 203 1.44 1.77 -14.14
CA THR A 203 0.29 2.51 -14.70
C THR A 203 0.61 3.09 -16.09
N PRO A 204 1.68 3.89 -16.30
CA PRO A 204 1.99 4.40 -17.64
C PRO A 204 2.26 3.29 -18.65
N ALA A 205 2.85 2.17 -18.24
CA ALA A 205 3.15 1.04 -19.11
C ALA A 205 1.87 0.37 -19.63
N LEU A 206 0.89 0.13 -18.75
CA LEU A 206 -0.37 -0.50 -19.11
C LEU A 206 -1.32 0.46 -19.82
N GLN A 207 -1.34 1.72 -19.43
CA GLN A 207 -2.13 2.74 -20.13
C GLN A 207 -1.61 2.96 -21.56
N GLY A 208 -0.30 2.95 -21.78
CA GLY A 208 0.28 3.02 -23.11
C GLY A 208 -0.09 1.85 -24.01
N ARG A 209 -0.43 0.68 -23.45
CA ARG A 209 -0.80 -0.53 -24.19
C ARG A 209 -2.32 -0.68 -24.37
N PHE A 210 -3.11 -0.36 -23.36
CA PHE A 210 -4.54 -0.67 -23.30
C PHE A 210 -5.44 0.58 -23.30
N GLY A 211 -4.86 1.79 -23.31
CA GLY A 211 -5.55 3.05 -23.10
C GLY A 211 -5.78 3.36 -21.60
N ALA A 212 -6.10 4.62 -21.30
CA ALA A 212 -6.14 5.16 -19.95
C ALA A 212 -7.01 4.32 -19.00
N ARG A 213 -8.29 4.11 -19.36
CA ARG A 213 -9.27 3.41 -18.52
C ARG A 213 -8.93 1.94 -18.29
N ARG A 214 -8.68 1.20 -19.38
CA ARG A 214 -8.35 -0.24 -19.28
C ARG A 214 -7.00 -0.44 -18.57
N GLY A 215 -6.04 0.46 -18.77
CA GLY A 215 -4.76 0.43 -18.07
C GLY A 215 -4.92 0.62 -16.55
N ALA A 216 -5.75 1.57 -16.11
CA ALA A 216 -6.04 1.79 -14.70
C ALA A 216 -6.71 0.57 -14.04
N LEU A 217 -7.73 -0.03 -14.72
CA LEU A 217 -8.36 -1.26 -14.25
C LEU A 217 -7.39 -2.43 -14.18
N ALA A 218 -6.54 -2.61 -15.19
CA ALA A 218 -5.55 -3.67 -15.21
C ALA A 218 -4.53 -3.55 -14.07
N VAL A 219 -4.10 -2.33 -13.73
CA VAL A 219 -3.24 -2.10 -12.54
C VAL A 219 -3.97 -2.51 -11.27
N GLY A 220 -5.25 -2.15 -11.12
CA GLY A 220 -6.05 -2.52 -9.96
C GLY A 220 -6.19 -4.04 -9.81
N VAL A 221 -6.47 -4.76 -10.90
CA VAL A 221 -6.54 -6.23 -10.90
C VAL A 221 -5.20 -6.84 -10.52
N LEU A 222 -4.11 -6.39 -11.14
CA LEU A 222 -2.78 -6.88 -10.83
C LEU A 222 -2.39 -6.59 -9.37
N TRP A 223 -2.73 -5.41 -8.85
CA TRP A 223 -2.51 -5.06 -7.45
C TRP A 223 -3.32 -5.95 -6.50
N GLY A 224 -4.59 -6.24 -6.81
CA GLY A 224 -5.41 -7.16 -6.03
C GLY A 224 -4.86 -8.59 -6.02
N LEU A 225 -4.45 -9.13 -7.18
CA LEU A 225 -3.83 -10.46 -7.29
C LEU A 225 -2.49 -10.55 -6.57
N TRP A 226 -1.76 -9.46 -6.45
CA TRP A 226 -0.52 -9.39 -5.71
C TRP A 226 -0.70 -9.63 -4.20
N HIS A 227 -1.88 -9.35 -3.66
CA HIS A 227 -2.22 -9.63 -2.26
C HIS A 227 -2.60 -11.10 -1.99
N LEU A 228 -2.66 -11.96 -3.02
CA LEU A 228 -3.12 -13.34 -2.87
C LEU A 228 -2.38 -14.11 -1.76
N PRO A 229 -1.04 -14.06 -1.60
CA PRO A 229 -0.35 -14.71 -0.50
C PRO A 229 -0.83 -14.24 0.89
N LEU A 230 -1.06 -12.94 1.04
CA LEU A 230 -1.51 -12.36 2.31
C LEU A 230 -2.98 -12.70 2.61
N ASN A 231 -3.84 -12.76 1.60
CA ASN A 231 -5.24 -13.18 1.78
C ASN A 231 -5.34 -14.64 2.24
N LEU A 232 -4.43 -15.50 1.76
CA LEU A 232 -4.43 -16.92 2.09
C LEU A 232 -3.86 -17.21 3.49
N PHE A 233 -2.90 -16.40 3.97
CA PHE A 233 -2.10 -16.77 5.14
C PHE A 233 -2.00 -15.70 6.22
N PHE A 234 -2.57 -14.51 5.99
CA PHE A 234 -2.49 -13.40 6.95
C PHE A 234 -3.83 -12.71 7.18
N TYR A 235 -4.46 -12.11 6.14
CA TYR A 235 -5.67 -11.31 6.34
C TYR A 235 -6.85 -12.15 6.80
N SER A 236 -7.11 -13.29 6.16
CA SER A 236 -8.32 -14.06 6.40
C SER A 236 -8.13 -15.53 5.97
N PRO A 237 -7.26 -16.29 6.64
CA PRO A 237 -6.97 -17.67 6.26
C PRO A 237 -8.24 -18.56 6.17
N ASP A 238 -9.17 -18.42 7.13
CA ASP A 238 -10.38 -19.24 7.23
C ASP A 238 -11.44 -18.88 6.18
N THR A 239 -11.43 -17.64 5.68
CA THR A 239 -12.36 -17.15 4.64
C THR A 239 -11.59 -16.51 3.49
N SER A 240 -10.54 -17.17 3.03
CA SER A 240 -9.58 -16.63 2.08
C SER A 240 -10.18 -16.32 0.69
N LEU A 241 -11.16 -17.09 0.21
CA LEU A 241 -11.82 -16.81 -1.07
C LEU A 241 -12.62 -15.50 -1.02
N GLN A 242 -13.34 -15.26 0.07
CA GLN A 242 -14.04 -14.01 0.31
C GLN A 242 -13.07 -12.85 0.44
N SER A 243 -11.96 -13.05 1.16
CA SER A 243 -10.89 -12.06 1.31
C SER A 243 -10.28 -11.69 -0.05
N ILE A 244 -9.96 -12.66 -0.90
CA ILE A 244 -9.43 -12.43 -2.25
C ILE A 244 -10.43 -11.61 -3.09
N ALA A 245 -11.73 -11.97 -3.04
CA ALA A 245 -12.76 -11.25 -3.78
C ALA A 245 -12.91 -9.79 -3.28
N ALA A 246 -12.96 -9.58 -1.95
CA ALA A 246 -13.01 -8.25 -1.34
C ALA A 246 -11.76 -7.42 -1.70
N GLN A 247 -10.57 -8.02 -1.61
CA GLN A 247 -9.32 -7.37 -1.94
C GLN A 247 -9.23 -6.96 -3.42
N LEU A 248 -9.72 -7.80 -4.33
CA LEU A 248 -9.82 -7.44 -5.75
C LEU A 248 -10.73 -6.23 -5.97
N VAL A 249 -11.91 -6.21 -5.34
CA VAL A 249 -12.83 -5.06 -5.39
C VAL A 249 -12.13 -3.79 -4.91
N VAL A 250 -11.53 -3.85 -3.73
CA VAL A 250 -10.85 -2.69 -3.11
C VAL A 250 -9.69 -2.22 -3.99
N CYS A 251 -8.81 -3.11 -4.44
CA CYS A 251 -7.65 -2.75 -5.25
C CYS A 251 -8.02 -2.21 -6.63
N VAL A 252 -9.07 -2.73 -7.27
CA VAL A 252 -9.55 -2.22 -8.56
C VAL A 252 -10.12 -0.81 -8.39
N THR A 253 -10.98 -0.61 -7.42
CA THR A 253 -11.68 0.67 -7.22
C THR A 253 -10.74 1.76 -6.70
N LEU A 254 -9.94 1.48 -5.65
CA LEU A 254 -8.90 2.38 -5.18
C LEU A 254 -7.79 2.58 -6.21
N GLY A 255 -7.48 1.54 -6.99
CA GLY A 255 -6.53 1.63 -8.11
C GLY A 255 -6.93 2.67 -9.14
N VAL A 256 -8.21 2.73 -9.48
CA VAL A 256 -8.79 3.78 -10.34
C VAL A 256 -8.66 5.15 -9.68
N PHE A 257 -9.06 5.29 -8.42
CA PHE A 257 -9.02 6.56 -7.71
C PHE A 257 -7.58 7.08 -7.51
N PHE A 258 -6.64 6.21 -7.14
CA PHE A 258 -5.24 6.60 -6.96
C PHE A 258 -4.58 6.96 -8.29
N THR A 259 -4.95 6.28 -9.38
CA THR A 259 -4.51 6.66 -10.73
C THR A 259 -5.04 8.03 -11.13
N PHE A 260 -6.33 8.28 -10.91
CA PHE A 260 -6.93 9.61 -11.10
C PHE A 260 -6.21 10.68 -10.28
N ALA A 261 -6.00 10.46 -8.99
CA ALA A 261 -5.31 11.39 -8.10
C ALA A 261 -3.88 11.71 -8.59
N TYR A 262 -3.15 10.67 -8.97
CA TYR A 262 -1.81 10.78 -9.54
C TYR A 262 -1.78 11.66 -10.79
N GLU A 263 -2.66 11.39 -11.75
CA GLU A 263 -2.74 12.12 -13.01
C GLU A 263 -3.24 13.56 -12.84
N LYS A 264 -4.28 13.74 -12.02
CA LYS A 264 -4.90 15.06 -11.76
C LYS A 264 -3.93 16.03 -11.10
N CYS A 265 -2.99 15.53 -10.31
CA CYS A 265 -1.94 16.32 -9.68
C CYS A 265 -0.62 16.31 -10.46
N GLY A 266 -0.66 16.15 -11.78
CA GLY A 266 0.51 16.24 -12.66
C GLY A 266 1.50 15.11 -12.49
N LYS A 267 1.03 13.91 -12.17
CA LYS A 267 1.83 12.71 -11.89
C LYS A 267 2.70 12.84 -10.63
N ASN A 268 2.19 13.53 -9.63
CA ASN A 268 2.82 13.63 -8.32
C ASN A 268 2.65 12.33 -7.55
N ILE A 269 3.75 11.57 -7.38
CA ILE A 269 3.73 10.28 -6.67
C ILE A 269 3.37 10.41 -5.18
N TRP A 270 3.65 11.56 -4.59
CA TRP A 270 3.42 11.76 -3.15
C TRP A 270 1.94 11.77 -2.78
N LEU A 271 1.05 12.15 -3.72
CA LEU A 271 -0.37 12.11 -3.43
C LEU A 271 -0.91 10.68 -3.26
N PRO A 272 -0.71 9.74 -4.20
CA PRO A 272 -1.12 8.35 -3.94
C PRO A 272 -0.38 7.71 -2.76
N VAL A 273 0.88 8.06 -2.47
CA VAL A 273 1.59 7.62 -1.26
C VAL A 273 0.86 8.07 0.01
N VAL A 274 0.45 9.33 0.09
CA VAL A 274 -0.35 9.85 1.23
C VAL A 274 -1.71 9.17 1.30
N LEU A 275 -2.42 9.01 0.17
CA LEU A 275 -3.73 8.35 0.14
C LEU A 275 -3.62 6.89 0.60
N HIS A 276 -2.57 6.17 0.20
CA HIS A 276 -2.33 4.80 0.62
C HIS A 276 -2.00 4.74 2.12
N TYR A 277 -1.13 5.62 2.60
CA TYR A 277 -0.86 5.76 4.02
C TYR A 277 -2.13 6.00 4.83
N LEU A 278 -2.96 6.95 4.39
CA LEU A 278 -4.25 7.23 5.03
C LEU A 278 -5.19 6.02 4.98
N ASN A 279 -5.23 5.29 3.85
CA ASN A 279 -6.07 4.09 3.74
C ASN A 279 -5.74 3.04 4.81
N ASN A 280 -4.46 2.79 5.04
CA ASN A 280 -4.02 1.74 5.95
C ASN A 280 -3.96 2.23 7.41
N SER A 281 -3.43 3.43 7.65
CA SER A 281 -3.17 3.91 9.01
C SER A 281 -4.41 4.47 9.70
N MET A 282 -5.38 5.01 8.96
CA MET A 282 -6.64 5.50 9.53
C MET A 282 -7.52 4.39 10.10
N VAL A 283 -7.27 3.12 9.80
CA VAL A 283 -7.95 1.98 10.44
C VAL A 283 -7.80 2.08 11.95
N LEU A 284 -6.59 2.38 12.45
CA LEU A 284 -6.34 2.59 13.87
C LEU A 284 -7.21 3.69 14.49
N VAL A 285 -7.43 4.79 13.76
CA VAL A 285 -8.29 5.90 14.20
C VAL A 285 -9.76 5.50 14.19
N TRP A 286 -10.21 4.77 13.16
CA TRP A 286 -11.60 4.38 13.02
C TRP A 286 -12.02 3.28 13.98
N THR A 287 -11.15 2.31 14.25
CA THR A 287 -11.51 1.07 14.99
C THR A 287 -10.80 0.90 16.33
N GLY A 288 -9.79 1.74 16.62
CA GLY A 288 -8.97 1.62 17.84
C GLY A 288 -7.93 0.50 17.78
N THR A 289 -7.85 -0.26 16.68
CA THR A 289 -6.87 -1.33 16.49
C THR A 289 -6.22 -1.25 15.12
N ALA A 290 -4.96 -1.65 15.05
CA ALA A 290 -4.22 -1.81 13.78
C ALA A 290 -4.11 -3.28 13.36
N ASP A 291 -4.67 -4.21 14.13
CA ASP A 291 -4.68 -5.62 13.77
C ASP A 291 -5.69 -5.88 12.66
N ILE A 292 -5.19 -6.37 11.55
CA ILE A 292 -5.94 -6.71 10.33
C ILE A 292 -5.74 -8.18 9.96
N SER A 293 -5.17 -8.98 10.86
CA SER A 293 -4.98 -10.42 10.67
C SER A 293 -6.21 -11.23 11.05
N ASN A 294 -6.30 -12.44 10.53
CA ASN A 294 -7.30 -13.46 10.87
C ASN A 294 -8.76 -12.96 10.85
N GLN A 295 -9.10 -12.10 9.92
CA GLN A 295 -10.45 -11.59 9.74
C GLN A 295 -11.37 -12.70 9.21
N ILE A 296 -12.64 -12.67 9.64
CA ILE A 296 -13.70 -13.50 9.06
C ILE A 296 -14.56 -12.63 8.15
N ILE A 297 -14.56 -12.95 6.87
CA ILE A 297 -15.25 -12.20 5.82
C ILE A 297 -16.35 -13.08 5.22
N SER A 298 -17.59 -12.58 5.18
CA SER A 298 -18.69 -13.23 4.53
C SER A 298 -18.87 -12.77 3.07
N TRP A 299 -19.62 -13.50 2.27
CA TRP A 299 -20.00 -13.05 0.92
C TRP A 299 -20.89 -11.80 0.93
N THR A 300 -21.63 -11.58 2.01
CA THR A 300 -22.40 -10.35 2.24
C THR A 300 -21.45 -9.16 2.41
N ASP A 301 -20.37 -9.30 3.15
CA ASP A 301 -19.35 -8.25 3.31
C ASP A 301 -18.68 -7.92 1.97
N VAL A 302 -18.40 -8.94 1.16
CA VAL A 302 -17.87 -8.75 -0.21
C VAL A 302 -18.85 -7.93 -1.05
N ALA A 303 -20.15 -8.28 -1.03
CA ALA A 303 -21.18 -7.58 -1.81
C ALA A 303 -21.35 -6.13 -1.34
N ILE A 304 -21.41 -5.88 -0.04
CA ILE A 304 -21.48 -4.54 0.54
C ILE A 304 -20.23 -3.72 0.14
N SER A 305 -19.04 -4.29 0.27
CA SER A 305 -17.81 -3.65 -0.16
C SER A 305 -17.83 -3.31 -1.65
N ALA A 306 -18.29 -4.23 -2.49
CA ALA A 306 -18.36 -4.00 -3.93
C ALA A 306 -19.28 -2.83 -4.29
N ILE A 307 -20.43 -2.73 -3.63
CA ILE A 307 -21.37 -1.61 -3.82
C ILE A 307 -20.73 -0.30 -3.31
N MET A 308 -20.26 -0.28 -2.07
CA MET A 308 -19.72 0.93 -1.44
C MET A 308 -18.52 1.49 -2.20
N TYR A 309 -17.50 0.66 -2.44
CA TYR A 309 -16.29 1.08 -3.16
C TYR A 309 -16.58 1.35 -4.64
N GLY A 310 -17.45 0.55 -5.25
CA GLY A 310 -17.84 0.71 -6.65
C GLY A 310 -18.53 2.05 -6.90
N VAL A 311 -19.55 2.38 -6.13
CA VAL A 311 -20.31 3.64 -6.26
C VAL A 311 -19.41 4.85 -6.04
N VAL A 312 -18.48 4.77 -5.08
CA VAL A 312 -17.66 5.91 -4.68
C VAL A 312 -16.45 6.13 -5.59
N PHE A 313 -15.74 5.07 -5.97
CA PHE A 313 -14.44 5.23 -6.63
C PHE A 313 -14.42 4.89 -8.13
N LEU A 314 -15.31 4.03 -8.64
CA LEU A 314 -15.35 3.75 -10.08
C LEU A 314 -15.74 4.95 -10.97
N PRO A 315 -16.56 5.92 -10.53
CA PRO A 315 -16.85 7.10 -11.36
C PRO A 315 -15.59 7.88 -11.79
N PHE A 316 -14.51 7.82 -11.01
CA PHE A 316 -13.22 8.43 -11.37
C PHE A 316 -12.53 7.79 -12.59
N LEU A 317 -13.02 6.66 -13.07
CA LEU A 317 -12.60 6.06 -14.34
C LEU A 317 -13.03 6.91 -15.55
N ALA A 318 -14.07 7.71 -15.40
CA ALA A 318 -14.59 8.58 -16.47
C ALA A 318 -13.98 9.99 -16.44
N ALA A 319 -13.33 10.37 -15.32
CA ALA A 319 -12.75 11.69 -15.10
C ALA A 319 -11.28 11.76 -15.55
#